data_5289366ef934ac6bc0fe2bcaf6326720
#
_entry.id   5289366ef934ac6bc0fe2bcaf6326720
#
_cell.length_a   1.000
_cell.length_b   1.000
_cell.length_c   1.000
_cell.angle_alpha   90.00
_cell.angle_beta   90.00
_cell.angle_gamma   90.00
#
_symmetry.space_group_name_H-M   'P 1'
#
loop_
_entity.id
_entity.type
_entity.pdbx_description
1 polymer ?
#
loop_
_entity_poly.entity_id
_entity_poly.type
_entity_poly.pdbx_seq_one_letter_code
_entity_poly.pdbx_strand_id
1 'polypeptide(L)'
;MALFLATHANRTQLFKDAAALIVKNAYKYYEEGDDSVLPRSIATRDAFLNAMTLDIAMGGSTNTVLHLLAIAHEAEVDFKMDDIDMLSRHVPCLCKVAPTHRISYPGCEPCRRYP
;
A
#
# COMPACT_ATOMS: atom_id res chain seq x y z
N MET A 1 0.64 10.09 2.22
CA MET A 1 1.32 8.89 2.79
C MET A 1 2.82 9.11 2.69
N ALA A 2 3.53 9.07 3.81
CA ALA A 2 4.99 9.22 3.79
C ALA A 2 5.63 7.84 3.58
N LEU A 3 6.47 7.70 2.53
CA LEU A 3 7.25 6.50 2.29
C LEU A 3 8.61 6.66 2.94
N PHE A 4 8.89 5.86 3.97
CA PHE A 4 10.17 5.83 4.63
C PHE A 4 10.89 4.51 4.38
N LEU A 5 12.23 4.58 4.22
CA LEU A 5 13.06 3.39 4.20
C LEU A 5 12.92 2.59 5.51
N ALA A 6 13.09 1.27 5.44
CA ALA A 6 12.93 0.39 6.59
C ALA A 6 13.81 0.77 7.79
N THR A 7 14.97 1.36 7.54
CA THR A 7 15.95 1.79 8.54
C THR A 7 15.79 3.24 8.99
N HIS A 8 14.82 4.00 8.44
CA HIS A 8 14.65 5.41 8.77
C HIS A 8 14.07 5.58 10.18
N ALA A 9 14.66 6.47 10.99
CA ALA A 9 14.23 6.71 12.37
C ALA A 9 12.74 7.08 12.49
N ASN A 10 12.22 7.85 11.54
CA ASN A 10 10.81 8.25 11.52
C ASN A 10 9.85 7.06 11.34
N ARG A 11 10.34 5.91 10.86
CA ARG A 11 9.51 4.71 10.73
C ARG A 11 9.05 4.18 12.09
N THR A 12 9.90 4.25 13.10
CA THR A 12 9.52 3.87 14.47
C THR A 12 8.42 4.77 15.01
N GLN A 13 8.49 6.07 14.74
CA GLN A 13 7.41 7.00 15.15
C GLN A 13 6.12 6.71 14.39
N LEU A 14 6.20 6.44 13.08
CA LEU A 14 5.04 6.06 12.27
C LEU A 14 4.33 4.82 12.83
N PHE A 15 5.08 3.81 13.30
CA PHE A 15 4.49 2.61 13.90
C PHE A 15 3.80 2.91 15.23
N LYS A 16 4.37 3.79 16.06
CA LYS A 16 3.74 4.21 17.30
C LYS A 16 2.43 4.97 17.05
N ASP A 17 2.45 5.87 16.08
CA ASP A 17 1.27 6.64 15.69
C ASP A 17 0.17 5.73 15.11
N ALA A 18 0.55 4.76 14.28
CA ALA A 18 -0.37 3.76 13.74
C ALA A 18 -1.00 2.90 14.85
N ALA A 19 -0.19 2.45 15.82
CA ALA A 19 -0.69 1.69 16.96
C ALA A 19 -1.69 2.50 17.79
N ALA A 20 -1.38 3.76 18.08
CA ALA A 20 -2.27 4.65 18.80
C ALA A 20 -3.59 4.89 18.03
N LEU A 21 -3.51 5.02 16.70
CA LEU A 21 -4.68 5.18 15.84
C LEU A 21 -5.57 3.93 15.86
N ILE A 22 -4.99 2.73 15.82
CA ILE A 22 -5.75 1.47 15.89
C ILE A 22 -6.51 1.37 17.20
N VAL A 23 -5.88 1.68 18.32
CA VAL A 23 -6.54 1.68 19.64
C VAL A 23 -7.68 2.71 19.68
N LYS A 24 -7.44 3.92 19.17
CA LYS A 24 -8.47 4.96 19.08
C LYS A 24 -9.65 4.52 18.21
N ASN A 25 -9.40 3.89 17.08
CA ASN A 25 -10.45 3.39 16.19
C ASN A 25 -11.24 2.25 16.83
N ALA A 26 -10.58 1.35 17.54
CA ALA A 26 -11.26 0.30 18.31
C ALA A 26 -12.19 0.91 19.37
N TYR A 27 -11.73 1.93 20.08
CA TYR A 27 -12.55 2.63 21.06
C TYR A 27 -13.79 3.28 20.41
N LYS A 28 -13.61 3.97 19.29
CA LYS A 28 -14.72 4.57 18.53
C LYS A 28 -15.75 3.53 18.10
N TYR A 29 -15.30 2.37 17.64
CA TYR A 29 -16.22 1.32 17.22
C TYR A 29 -17.00 0.74 18.41
N TYR A 30 -16.33 0.37 19.50
CA TYR A 30 -16.98 -0.32 20.62
C TYR A 30 -17.77 0.61 21.54
N GLU A 31 -17.35 1.86 21.73
CA GLU A 31 -18.00 2.80 22.66
C GLU A 31 -18.96 3.78 21.94
N GLU A 32 -18.60 4.22 20.74
CA GLU A 32 -19.35 5.22 19.99
C GLU A 32 -20.23 4.59 18.90
N GLY A 33 -20.04 3.32 18.56
CA GLY A 33 -20.76 2.63 17.48
C GLY A 33 -20.41 3.15 16.08
N ASP A 34 -19.19 3.69 15.90
CA ASP A 34 -18.74 4.27 14.62
C ASP A 34 -18.19 3.19 13.70
N ASP A 35 -19.02 2.69 12.78
CA ASP A 35 -18.63 1.70 11.78
C ASP A 35 -17.69 2.25 10.69
N SER A 36 -17.54 3.57 10.57
CA SER A 36 -16.72 4.20 9.55
C SER A 36 -15.21 3.88 9.71
N VAL A 37 -14.81 3.51 10.92
CA VAL A 37 -13.43 3.16 11.25
C VAL A 37 -13.07 1.70 10.99
N LEU A 38 -14.04 0.88 10.61
CA LEU A 38 -13.79 -0.54 10.32
C LEU A 38 -12.94 -0.71 9.05
N PRO A 39 -12.07 -1.73 9.02
CA PRO A 39 -11.26 -2.02 7.82
C PRO A 39 -12.09 -2.16 6.55
N ARG A 40 -13.25 -2.82 6.59
CA ARG A 40 -14.14 -2.98 5.44
C ARG A 40 -14.78 -1.65 4.98
N SER A 41 -15.02 -0.72 5.88
CA SER A 41 -15.53 0.61 5.54
C SER A 41 -14.48 1.49 4.85
N ILE A 42 -13.21 1.29 5.20
CA ILE A 42 -12.06 2.01 4.63
C ILE A 42 -11.60 1.39 3.31
N ALA A 43 -11.62 0.06 3.22
CA ALA A 43 -11.15 -0.71 2.07
C ALA A 43 -12.20 -0.74 0.95
N THR A 44 -12.53 0.43 0.41
CA THR A 44 -13.44 0.55 -0.73
C THR A 44 -12.77 0.15 -2.05
N ARG A 45 -13.57 -0.11 -3.10
CA ARG A 45 -13.04 -0.40 -4.44
C ARG A 45 -12.10 0.72 -4.93
N ASP A 46 -12.45 1.98 -4.70
CA ASP A 46 -11.62 3.12 -5.09
C ASP A 46 -10.28 3.15 -4.32
N ALA A 47 -10.28 2.72 -3.06
CA ALA A 47 -9.05 2.59 -2.28
C ALA A 47 -8.10 1.55 -2.90
N PHE A 48 -8.63 0.40 -3.37
CA PHE A 48 -7.84 -0.61 -4.09
C PHE A 48 -7.32 -0.11 -5.43
N LEU A 49 -8.16 0.57 -6.21
CA LEU A 49 -7.74 1.18 -7.49
C LEU A 49 -6.64 2.22 -7.27
N ASN A 50 -6.75 3.07 -6.26
CA ASN A 50 -5.72 4.05 -5.91
C ASN A 50 -4.42 3.40 -5.44
N ALA A 51 -4.50 2.35 -4.62
CA ALA A 51 -3.34 1.60 -4.16
C ALA A 51 -2.60 0.94 -5.32
N MET A 52 -3.33 0.30 -6.24
CA MET A 52 -2.75 -0.34 -7.42
C MET A 52 -2.17 0.66 -8.40
N THR A 53 -2.83 1.81 -8.59
CA THR A 53 -2.32 2.93 -9.39
C THR A 53 -0.96 3.40 -8.87
N LEU A 54 -0.84 3.56 -7.55
CA LEU A 54 0.42 3.94 -6.92
C LEU A 54 1.50 2.87 -7.12
N ASP A 55 1.16 1.60 -6.94
CA ASP A 55 2.08 0.47 -7.12
C ASP A 55 2.65 0.44 -8.54
N ILE A 56 1.80 0.54 -9.55
CA ILE A 56 2.20 0.59 -10.97
C ILE A 56 3.10 1.80 -11.24
N ALA A 57 2.71 2.99 -10.77
CA ALA A 57 3.46 4.22 -10.99
C ALA A 57 4.85 4.18 -10.33
N MET A 58 4.98 3.49 -9.22
CA MET A 58 6.26 3.31 -8.51
C MET A 58 7.10 2.17 -9.06
N GLY A 59 6.59 1.34 -9.96
CA GLY A 59 7.27 0.13 -10.39
C GLY A 59 7.35 -0.90 -9.27
N GLY A 60 6.18 -1.22 -8.70
CA GLY A 60 6.04 -2.09 -7.55
C GLY A 60 6.31 -3.57 -7.82
N SER A 61 5.81 -4.42 -6.97
CA SER A 61 6.10 -5.86 -6.95
C SER A 61 4.86 -6.69 -7.31
N THR A 62 5.06 -7.82 -7.98
CA THR A 62 4.00 -8.82 -8.19
C THR A 62 3.40 -9.34 -6.88
N ASN A 63 4.15 -9.27 -5.78
CA ASN A 63 3.62 -9.59 -4.45
C ASN A 63 2.49 -8.64 -4.04
N THR A 64 2.57 -7.36 -4.41
CA THR A 64 1.49 -6.38 -4.16
C THR A 64 0.21 -6.81 -4.85
N VAL A 65 0.29 -7.28 -6.11
CA VAL A 65 -0.86 -7.79 -6.86
C VAL A 65 -1.52 -8.94 -6.11
N LEU A 66 -0.75 -9.94 -5.70
CA LEU A 66 -1.25 -11.11 -4.98
C LEU A 66 -1.93 -10.72 -3.66
N HIS A 67 -1.29 -9.84 -2.88
CA HIS A 67 -1.81 -9.42 -1.59
C HIS A 67 -3.05 -8.54 -1.72
N LEU A 68 -3.10 -7.60 -2.67
CA LEU A 68 -4.27 -6.76 -2.88
C LEU A 68 -5.48 -7.57 -3.32
N LEU A 69 -5.31 -8.55 -4.20
CA LEU A 69 -6.41 -9.45 -4.60
C LEU A 69 -6.92 -10.29 -3.42
N ALA A 70 -6.02 -10.81 -2.60
CA ALA A 70 -6.41 -11.56 -1.40
C ALA A 70 -7.15 -10.68 -0.39
N ILE A 71 -6.66 -9.47 -0.12
CA ILE A 71 -7.31 -8.52 0.80
C ILE A 71 -8.67 -8.09 0.26
N ALA A 72 -8.78 -7.84 -1.05
CA ALA A 72 -10.05 -7.46 -1.67
C ALA A 72 -11.09 -8.59 -1.55
N HIS A 73 -10.67 -9.84 -1.75
CA HIS A 73 -11.52 -11.01 -1.56
C HIS A 73 -12.04 -11.11 -0.11
N GLU A 74 -11.16 -10.99 0.88
CA GLU A 74 -11.53 -11.02 2.30
C GLU A 74 -12.42 -9.83 2.72
N ALA A 75 -12.22 -8.67 2.08
CA ALA A 75 -13.04 -7.48 2.31
C ALA A 75 -14.38 -7.52 1.56
N GLU A 76 -14.61 -8.54 0.72
CA GLU A 76 -15.79 -8.67 -0.15
C GLU A 76 -15.91 -7.50 -1.14
N VAL A 77 -14.78 -6.98 -1.62
CA VAL A 77 -14.70 -5.89 -2.59
C VAL A 77 -14.53 -6.46 -4.00
N ASP A 78 -15.34 -6.02 -4.93
CA ASP A 78 -15.23 -6.39 -6.34
C ASP A 78 -14.05 -5.68 -7.01
N PHE A 79 -12.85 -6.22 -6.74
CA PHE A 79 -11.58 -5.80 -7.34
C PHE A 79 -10.87 -7.05 -7.90
N LYS A 80 -10.60 -7.05 -9.20
CA LYS A 80 -10.16 -8.23 -9.95
C LYS A 80 -8.88 -7.96 -10.73
N MET A 81 -8.35 -9.03 -11.32
CA MET A 81 -7.17 -8.96 -12.20
C MET A 81 -7.43 -8.05 -13.42
N ASP A 82 -8.66 -8.00 -13.93
CA ASP A 82 -9.04 -7.16 -15.07
C ASP A 82 -8.89 -5.66 -14.75
N ASP A 83 -9.17 -5.26 -13.49
CA ASP A 83 -8.95 -3.89 -13.04
C ASP A 83 -7.46 -3.52 -13.05
N ILE A 84 -6.62 -4.47 -12.67
CA ILE A 84 -5.16 -4.29 -12.68
C ILE A 84 -4.64 -4.18 -14.12
N ASP A 85 -5.12 -5.03 -15.03
CA ASP A 85 -4.77 -4.96 -16.45
C ASP A 85 -5.17 -3.61 -17.05
N MET A 86 -6.40 -3.16 -16.77
CA MET A 86 -6.89 -1.86 -17.22
C MET A 86 -5.98 -0.72 -16.70
N LEU A 87 -5.66 -0.71 -15.42
CA LEU A 87 -4.79 0.30 -14.82
C LEU A 87 -3.39 0.27 -15.42
N SER A 88 -2.82 -0.92 -15.67
CA SER A 88 -1.47 -1.07 -16.22
C SER A 88 -1.32 -0.47 -17.61
N ARG A 89 -2.39 -0.39 -18.37
CA ARG A 89 -2.41 0.22 -19.72
C ARG A 89 -2.49 1.74 -19.68
N HIS A 90 -3.01 2.32 -18.60
CA HIS A 90 -3.28 3.76 -18.48
C HIS A 90 -2.29 4.47 -17.57
N VAL A 91 -1.75 3.79 -16.56
CA VAL A 91 -0.85 4.37 -15.56
C VAL A 91 0.60 4.23 -16.01
N PRO A 92 1.32 5.34 -16.26
CA PRO A 92 2.74 5.27 -16.61
C PRO A 92 3.59 4.89 -15.39
N CYS A 93 4.60 4.05 -15.60
CA CYS A 93 5.63 3.79 -14.60
C CYS A 93 6.56 5.01 -14.50
N LEU A 94 6.46 5.76 -13.40
CA LEU A 94 7.22 6.97 -13.15
C LEU A 94 8.56 6.68 -12.48
N CYS A 95 8.60 5.67 -11.60
CA CYS A 95 9.80 5.31 -10.84
C CYS A 95 10.41 4.03 -11.38
N LYS A 96 11.52 4.14 -12.12
CA LYS A 96 12.26 3.00 -12.65
C LYS A 96 13.23 2.43 -11.62
N VAL A 97 12.68 1.94 -10.50
CA VAL A 97 13.45 1.43 -9.35
C VAL A 97 13.28 -0.08 -9.17
N ALA A 98 14.21 -0.70 -8.43
CA ALA A 98 14.07 -2.10 -8.03
C ALA A 98 12.78 -2.30 -7.19
N PRO A 99 12.12 -3.46 -7.29
CA PRO A 99 12.54 -4.71 -7.96
C PRO A 99 12.27 -4.77 -9.48
N THR A 100 11.43 -3.92 -10.02
CA THR A 100 11.00 -3.98 -11.43
C THR A 100 12.07 -3.52 -12.40
N HIS A 101 12.95 -2.62 -11.97
CA HIS A 101 14.05 -2.09 -12.77
C HIS A 101 15.39 -2.20 -12.02
N ARG A 102 16.52 -2.08 -12.79
CA ARG A 102 17.88 -2.20 -12.25
C ARG A 102 18.36 -0.99 -11.45
N ILE A 103 17.60 0.08 -11.41
CA ILE A 103 18.01 1.32 -10.73
C ILE A 103 17.59 1.25 -9.26
N SER A 104 18.59 1.27 -8.38
CA SER A 104 18.38 1.38 -6.94
C SER A 104 18.00 2.80 -6.54
N TYR A 105 17.21 2.95 -5.48
CA TYR A 105 16.80 4.25 -4.96
C TYR A 105 18.03 5.08 -4.56
N PRO A 106 18.21 6.33 -5.05
CA PRO A 106 19.30 7.20 -4.60
C PRO A 106 19.14 7.45 -3.10
N GLY A 107 20.14 7.03 -2.32
CA GLY A 107 20.13 7.13 -0.86
C GLY A 107 19.94 5.82 -0.11
N CYS A 108 19.66 4.72 -0.80
CA CYS A 108 19.67 3.38 -0.22
C CYS A 108 21.06 2.76 -0.42
N GLU A 109 21.98 2.91 0.53
CA GLU A 109 23.31 2.31 0.45
C GLU A 109 23.31 0.80 0.24
N PRO A 110 22.40 0.00 0.83
CA PRO A 110 22.33 -1.43 0.55
C PRO A 110 21.94 -1.78 -0.89
N CYS A 111 21.26 -0.88 -1.59
CA CYS A 111 20.82 -1.11 -2.97
C CYS A 111 21.94 -0.94 -4.01
N ARG A 112 23.11 -0.42 -3.61
CA ARG A 112 24.28 -0.26 -4.49
C ARG A 112 25.07 -1.55 -4.74
N ARG A 113 24.74 -2.67 -4.10
CA ARG A 113 25.56 -3.89 -4.08
C ARG A 113 24.96 -5.11 -4.76
N TYR A 114 24.08 -4.95 -5.72
CA TYR A 114 23.77 -6.07 -6.59
C TYR A 114 24.30 -5.77 -7.99
N PRO A 115 25.30 -6.58 -8.44
CA PRO A 115 25.83 -6.49 -9.81
C PRO A 115 24.79 -6.87 -10.85
#